data_1bb0f610b01f8806f638766a260a064f
#
_entry.id   1bb0f610b01f8806f638766a260a064f
#
_cell.length_a   1.000
_cell.length_b   1.000
_cell.length_c   1.000
_cell.angle_alpha   90.00
_cell.angle_beta   90.00
_cell.angle_gamma   90.00
#
_symmetry.space_group_name_H-M   'P 1'
#
loop_
_entity.id
_entity.type
_entity.pdbx_description
1 polymer ?
#
loop_
_entity_poly.entity_id
_entity_poly.type
_entity_poly.pdbx_seq_one_letter_code
_entity_poly.pdbx_strand_id
1 'polypeptide(L)'
;MIHKDEFGEIVQMATDTIRGNKLRSSLTVLGIVIGVAMVISVSSIGRGLDDNVRDLVASIGSNVIFAYHLEPFTLRMTQELRTRKKLTFEDAQAIGQLPHVKAVTAGIRFFRPELGVGSYSVKYQDRKVKNTILEGATSQAKDVFDLHITEGRWFTDSDDERHAPVIILCHDTAEELFPSESPLGHEINIDGRLFTVIGVLEKIKSVFGGGKDPNDNRIFLPLSTFKTLHPELKDHWISAKATSHDDVPKAIDEIRELLRRRRKIPPDKPDNFSVFTSDSISDVWNQLTGALFVGMFAVSSVGLIVGGVGVMNIMLVSVTERTREIGVRKAIGARKRDILLQFTLEAIILTAVGGVIGILLGAIVVWIIPALWPSLPARMSMFWVVFAFASAAGVGLVFGIYPAWKAANLDPIEALRYE
;
A
#
# COMPACT_ATOMS: atom_id res chain seq x y z
N MET A 1 -32.08 -18.42 -27.56
CA MET A 1 -32.55 -17.38 -26.60
C MET A 1 -33.15 -18.14 -25.43
N ILE A 2 -32.58 -18.03 -24.24
CA ILE A 2 -33.16 -18.62 -23.02
C ILE A 2 -34.39 -17.78 -22.67
N HIS A 3 -35.56 -18.41 -22.60
CA HIS A 3 -36.82 -17.73 -22.19
C HIS A 3 -36.69 -17.30 -20.72
N LYS A 4 -37.34 -16.18 -20.35
CA LYS A 4 -37.30 -15.62 -18.98
C LYS A 4 -37.77 -16.62 -17.91
N ASP A 5 -38.64 -17.55 -18.29
CA ASP A 5 -39.21 -18.59 -17.44
C ASP A 5 -38.18 -19.69 -17.15
N GLU A 6 -37.31 -20.05 -18.13
CA GLU A 6 -36.23 -21.03 -17.96
C GLU A 6 -35.15 -20.56 -16.98
N PHE A 7 -34.83 -19.25 -16.95
CA PHE A 7 -33.87 -18.70 -16.00
C PHE A 7 -34.39 -18.78 -14.55
N GLY A 8 -35.68 -18.55 -14.33
CA GLY A 8 -36.29 -18.70 -13.01
C GLY A 8 -36.25 -20.13 -12.49
N GLU A 9 -36.50 -21.12 -13.35
CA GLU A 9 -36.38 -22.54 -13.00
C GLU A 9 -34.95 -22.95 -12.67
N ILE A 10 -33.95 -22.46 -13.40
CA ILE A 10 -32.53 -22.74 -13.13
C ILE A 10 -32.10 -22.18 -11.76
N VAL A 11 -32.54 -20.98 -11.43
CA VAL A 11 -32.25 -20.37 -10.10
C VAL A 11 -32.93 -21.16 -8.98
N GLN A 12 -34.16 -21.62 -9.19
CA GLN A 12 -34.88 -22.44 -8.23
C GLN A 12 -34.21 -23.80 -8.02
N MET A 13 -33.78 -24.45 -9.11
CA MET A 13 -33.02 -25.71 -9.05
C MET A 13 -31.67 -25.57 -8.32
N ALA A 14 -30.94 -24.45 -8.57
CA ALA A 14 -29.69 -24.16 -7.86
C ALA A 14 -29.91 -24.00 -6.35
N THR A 15 -31.03 -23.34 -5.96
CA THR A 15 -31.40 -23.16 -4.55
C THR A 15 -31.81 -24.47 -3.89
N ASP A 16 -32.50 -25.35 -4.60
CA ASP A 16 -32.92 -26.67 -4.08
C ASP A 16 -31.71 -27.60 -3.91
N THR A 17 -30.74 -27.55 -4.82
CA THR A 17 -29.46 -28.28 -4.70
C THR A 17 -28.70 -27.85 -3.45
N ILE A 18 -28.69 -26.56 -3.10
CA ILE A 18 -28.09 -26.06 -1.85
C ILE A 18 -28.81 -26.60 -0.62
N ARG A 19 -30.14 -26.72 -0.67
CA ARG A 19 -30.97 -27.18 0.46
C ARG A 19 -30.91 -28.69 0.70
N GLY A 20 -30.69 -29.50 -0.34
CA GLY A 20 -30.66 -30.97 -0.26
C GLY A 20 -29.49 -31.49 0.55
N ASN A 21 -28.29 -30.89 0.44
CA ASN A 21 -27.08 -31.32 1.13
C ASN A 21 -26.37 -30.17 1.83
N LYS A 22 -27.02 -29.57 2.84
CA LYS A 22 -26.62 -28.31 3.48
C LYS A 22 -25.15 -28.23 3.91
N LEU A 23 -24.60 -29.26 4.54
CA LEU A 23 -23.21 -29.27 5.02
C LEU A 23 -22.19 -29.25 3.88
N ARG A 24 -22.42 -30.05 2.83
CA ARG A 24 -21.51 -30.14 1.68
C ARG A 24 -21.57 -28.86 0.83
N SER A 25 -22.78 -28.37 0.56
CA SER A 25 -22.99 -27.16 -0.20
C SER A 25 -22.44 -25.92 0.52
N SER A 26 -22.66 -25.80 1.85
CA SER A 26 -22.11 -24.70 2.61
C SER A 26 -20.57 -24.70 2.65
N LEU A 27 -19.93 -25.86 2.80
CA LEU A 27 -18.48 -25.97 2.82
C LEU A 27 -17.85 -25.59 1.47
N THR A 28 -18.52 -25.97 0.37
CA THR A 28 -18.09 -25.66 -1.00
C THR A 28 -18.24 -24.18 -1.32
N VAL A 29 -19.41 -23.61 -1.04
CA VAL A 29 -19.68 -22.18 -1.23
C VAL A 29 -18.75 -21.35 -0.35
N LEU A 30 -18.46 -21.82 0.88
CA LEU A 30 -17.54 -21.16 1.81
C LEU A 30 -16.13 -21.01 1.21
N GLY A 31 -15.62 -22.02 0.50
CA GLY A 31 -14.32 -21.92 -0.18
C GLY A 31 -14.29 -20.78 -1.20
N ILE A 32 -15.35 -20.64 -2.01
CA ILE A 32 -15.48 -19.53 -2.98
C ILE A 32 -15.63 -18.19 -2.27
N VAL A 33 -16.47 -18.13 -1.25
CA VAL A 33 -16.71 -16.93 -0.44
C VAL A 33 -15.41 -16.42 0.17
N ILE A 34 -14.63 -17.30 0.80
CA ILE A 34 -13.33 -16.94 1.40
C ILE A 34 -12.35 -16.48 0.32
N GLY A 35 -12.25 -17.20 -0.80
CA GLY A 35 -11.36 -16.83 -1.90
C GLY A 35 -11.67 -15.46 -2.47
N VAL A 36 -12.94 -15.16 -2.73
CA VAL A 36 -13.42 -13.87 -3.24
C VAL A 36 -13.26 -12.77 -2.20
N ALA A 37 -13.65 -13.00 -0.94
CA ALA A 37 -13.48 -12.03 0.14
C ALA A 37 -12.01 -11.66 0.34
N MET A 38 -11.11 -12.63 0.25
CA MET A 38 -9.67 -12.40 0.35
C MET A 38 -9.15 -11.54 -0.82
N VAL A 39 -9.57 -11.83 -2.07
CA VAL A 39 -9.20 -11.00 -3.23
C VAL A 39 -9.64 -9.54 -3.02
N ILE A 40 -10.88 -9.32 -2.59
CA ILE A 40 -11.41 -7.97 -2.34
C ILE A 40 -10.66 -7.26 -1.22
N SER A 41 -10.47 -7.92 -0.08
CA SER A 41 -9.83 -7.32 1.10
C SER A 41 -8.40 -6.90 0.80
N VAL A 42 -7.63 -7.82 0.20
CA VAL A 42 -6.21 -7.61 -0.10
C VAL A 42 -6.01 -6.53 -1.18
N SER A 43 -6.75 -6.62 -2.27
CA SER A 43 -6.66 -5.63 -3.35
C SER A 43 -7.07 -4.22 -2.87
N SER A 44 -8.02 -4.15 -1.92
CA SER A 44 -8.47 -2.87 -1.36
C SER A 44 -7.43 -2.23 -0.44
N ILE A 45 -6.74 -3.03 0.38
CA ILE A 45 -5.64 -2.55 1.23
C ILE A 45 -4.48 -2.10 0.33
N GLY A 46 -4.08 -2.94 -0.64
CA GLY A 46 -2.99 -2.62 -1.54
C GLY A 46 -3.25 -1.34 -2.32
N ARG A 47 -4.47 -1.12 -2.81
CA ARG A 47 -4.84 0.12 -3.49
C ARG A 47 -4.81 1.33 -2.55
N GLY A 48 -5.30 1.19 -1.32
CA GLY A 48 -5.23 2.27 -0.34
C GLY A 48 -3.79 2.69 -0.04
N LEU A 49 -2.89 1.72 0.09
CA LEU A 49 -1.46 1.97 0.28
C LEU A 49 -0.82 2.60 -0.97
N ASP A 50 -1.15 2.12 -2.17
CA ASP A 50 -0.65 2.68 -3.43
C ASP A 50 -1.07 4.14 -3.63
N ASP A 51 -2.33 4.46 -3.40
CA ASP A 51 -2.84 5.83 -3.45
C ASP A 51 -2.09 6.74 -2.48
N ASN A 52 -1.85 6.28 -1.24
CA ASN A 52 -1.13 7.06 -0.23
C ASN A 52 0.35 7.27 -0.59
N VAL A 53 1.03 6.26 -1.16
CA VAL A 53 2.42 6.42 -1.63
C VAL A 53 2.47 7.42 -2.78
N ARG A 54 1.53 7.38 -3.70
CA ARG A 54 1.43 8.38 -4.78
C ARG A 54 1.19 9.78 -4.23
N ASP A 55 0.30 9.93 -3.25
CA ASP A 55 0.04 11.21 -2.58
C ASP A 55 1.29 11.74 -1.85
N LEU A 56 2.05 10.86 -1.18
CA LEU A 56 3.33 11.23 -0.55
C LEU A 56 4.34 11.69 -1.60
N VAL A 57 4.55 10.91 -2.65
CA VAL A 57 5.47 11.25 -3.75
C VAL A 57 5.09 12.59 -4.39
N ALA A 58 3.80 12.81 -4.62
CA ALA A 58 3.30 14.09 -5.12
C ALA A 58 3.55 15.27 -4.16
N SER A 59 3.48 15.02 -2.84
CA SER A 59 3.72 16.06 -1.83
C SER A 59 5.21 16.46 -1.69
N ILE A 60 6.13 15.55 -2.01
CA ILE A 60 7.58 15.82 -1.99
C ILE A 60 7.99 16.70 -3.19
N GLY A 61 7.26 16.60 -4.30
CA GLY A 61 7.59 17.25 -5.57
C GLY A 61 8.37 16.35 -6.53
N SER A 62 8.02 16.45 -7.80
CA SER A 62 8.58 15.59 -8.87
C SER A 62 10.01 15.95 -9.30
N ASN A 63 10.53 17.09 -8.84
CA ASN A 63 11.87 17.58 -9.18
C ASN A 63 12.86 17.56 -8.00
N VAL A 64 12.53 16.82 -6.94
CA VAL A 64 13.42 16.60 -5.80
C VAL A 64 14.26 15.34 -6.00
N ILE A 65 15.56 15.50 -5.82
CA ILE A 65 16.59 14.45 -5.94
C ILE A 65 17.18 14.23 -4.55
N PHE A 66 17.21 12.99 -4.11
CA PHE A 66 17.78 12.58 -2.83
C PHE A 66 19.16 11.95 -3.04
N ALA A 67 20.10 12.29 -2.19
CA ALA A 67 21.39 11.61 -2.11
C ALA A 67 21.62 11.12 -0.68
N TYR A 68 21.97 9.84 -0.56
CA TYR A 68 22.25 9.21 0.72
C TYR A 68 23.32 8.12 0.57
N HIS A 69 23.95 7.73 1.68
CA HIS A 69 24.97 6.69 1.62
C HIS A 69 24.40 5.25 1.52
N LEU A 70 23.08 5.08 1.72
CA LEU A 70 22.36 3.83 1.57
C LEU A 70 21.33 3.93 0.46
N GLU A 71 20.94 2.78 -0.09
CA GLU A 71 19.82 2.69 -1.01
C GLU A 71 18.48 2.82 -0.29
N PRO A 72 17.45 3.40 -0.92
CA PRO A 72 16.12 3.44 -0.34
C PRO A 72 15.63 2.01 -0.06
N PHE A 73 14.93 1.83 1.06
CA PHE A 73 14.37 0.53 1.49
C PHE A 73 15.41 -0.60 1.71
N THR A 74 16.65 -0.26 2.11
CA THR A 74 17.65 -1.27 2.50
C THR A 74 17.17 -2.08 3.71
N LEU A 75 16.67 -3.30 3.48
CA LEU A 75 16.11 -4.18 4.52
C LEU A 75 17.19 -4.93 5.32
N ARG A 76 18.36 -5.16 4.73
CA ARG A 76 19.45 -5.90 5.37
C ARG A 76 20.70 -5.03 5.46
N MET A 77 21.10 -4.68 6.67
CA MET A 77 22.33 -3.94 6.96
C MET A 77 23.50 -4.90 6.99
N THR A 78 24.22 -5.03 5.88
CA THR A 78 25.50 -5.74 5.82
C THR A 78 26.60 -4.95 6.52
N GLN A 79 27.70 -5.59 6.86
CA GLN A 79 28.87 -4.91 7.47
C GLN A 79 29.45 -3.85 6.53
N GLU A 80 29.48 -4.11 5.23
CA GLU A 80 29.90 -3.16 4.20
C GLU A 80 29.03 -1.89 4.21
N LEU A 81 27.70 -2.03 4.25
CA LEU A 81 26.76 -0.91 4.28
C LEU A 81 26.94 -0.05 5.55
N ARG A 82 27.21 -0.67 6.68
CA ARG A 82 27.45 0.04 7.95
C ARG A 82 28.75 0.86 7.94
N THR A 83 29.74 0.43 7.18
CA THR A 83 31.04 1.10 7.08
C THR A 83 31.15 2.07 5.90
N ARG A 84 30.13 2.19 5.07
CA ARG A 84 30.11 3.15 3.96
C ARG A 84 30.37 4.57 4.48
N LYS A 85 31.20 5.30 3.77
CA LYS A 85 31.48 6.71 4.06
C LYS A 85 30.18 7.50 3.99
N LYS A 86 29.82 8.18 5.08
CA LYS A 86 28.63 9.02 5.17
C LYS A 86 28.76 10.25 4.29
N LEU A 87 27.64 10.84 3.90
CA LEU A 87 27.61 12.14 3.22
C LEU A 87 27.82 13.25 4.23
N THR A 88 28.42 14.33 3.79
CA THR A 88 28.77 15.47 4.64
C THR A 88 28.04 16.74 4.18
N PHE A 89 28.06 17.77 5.02
CA PHE A 89 27.50 19.09 4.70
C PHE A 89 28.23 19.72 3.50
N GLU A 90 29.55 19.53 3.42
CA GLU A 90 30.37 20.03 2.29
C GLU A 90 30.01 19.35 0.96
N ASP A 91 29.49 18.13 1.01
CA ASP A 91 28.95 17.46 -0.18
C ASP A 91 27.65 18.16 -0.65
N ALA A 92 26.77 18.54 0.27
CA ALA A 92 25.58 19.32 -0.04
C ALA A 92 25.92 20.71 -0.62
N GLN A 93 26.88 21.42 -0.02
CA GLN A 93 27.32 22.71 -0.54
C GLN A 93 27.88 22.58 -1.98
N ALA A 94 28.64 21.53 -2.26
CA ALA A 94 29.18 21.29 -3.58
C ALA A 94 28.07 20.96 -4.60
N ILE A 95 27.04 20.20 -4.19
CA ILE A 95 25.86 19.90 -5.02
C ILE A 95 25.09 21.18 -5.34
N GLY A 96 24.98 22.12 -4.40
CA GLY A 96 24.30 23.40 -4.60
C GLY A 96 24.96 24.32 -5.62
N GLN A 97 26.20 24.05 -6.06
CA GLN A 97 26.91 24.79 -7.10
C GLN A 97 26.71 24.20 -8.51
N LEU A 98 25.97 23.11 -8.64
CA LEU A 98 25.72 22.47 -9.93
C LEU A 98 24.70 23.28 -10.79
N PRO A 99 24.89 23.36 -12.10
CA PRO A 99 24.10 24.24 -12.96
C PRO A 99 22.60 23.87 -13.05
N HIS A 100 22.27 22.57 -12.91
CA HIS A 100 20.88 22.12 -12.97
C HIS A 100 20.23 21.94 -11.59
N VAL A 101 20.88 22.42 -10.51
CA VAL A 101 20.37 22.42 -9.14
C VAL A 101 19.92 23.84 -8.75
N LYS A 102 18.64 24.00 -8.41
CA LYS A 102 18.04 25.27 -7.98
C LYS A 102 18.25 25.57 -6.51
N ALA A 103 18.12 24.55 -5.66
CA ALA A 103 18.28 24.63 -4.21
C ALA A 103 18.75 23.29 -3.67
N VAL A 104 19.46 23.31 -2.55
CA VAL A 104 19.94 22.10 -1.87
C VAL A 104 19.75 22.24 -0.37
N THR A 105 19.35 21.18 0.27
CA THR A 105 19.31 21.10 1.73
C THR A 105 20.07 19.87 2.20
N ALA A 106 20.72 20.03 3.36
CA ALA A 106 21.26 18.92 4.11
C ALA A 106 20.54 18.84 5.46
N GLY A 107 20.31 17.64 5.92
CA GLY A 107 19.73 17.46 7.23
C GLY A 107 20.30 16.25 7.94
N ILE A 108 20.08 16.21 9.24
CA ILE A 108 20.38 15.08 10.11
C ILE A 108 19.11 14.76 10.87
N ARG A 109 18.76 13.48 10.91
CA ARG A 109 17.62 13.00 11.67
C ARG A 109 18.09 12.04 12.75
N PHE A 110 17.62 12.27 13.94
CA PHE A 110 17.79 11.28 15.01
C PHE A 110 16.61 10.32 15.01
N PHE A 111 16.89 9.10 14.60
CA PHE A 111 15.90 8.04 14.49
C PHE A 111 16.49 6.75 15.09
N ARG A 112 15.75 6.06 15.92
CA ARG A 112 16.11 4.76 16.47
C ARG A 112 15.32 3.66 15.78
N PRO A 113 15.91 2.97 14.78
CA PRO A 113 15.22 1.93 14.03
C PRO A 113 14.71 0.78 14.90
N GLU A 114 15.43 0.51 16.00
CA GLU A 114 15.08 -0.58 16.93
C GLU A 114 13.72 -0.36 17.61
N LEU A 115 13.30 0.89 17.74
CA LEU A 115 12.01 1.28 18.35
C LEU A 115 10.96 1.66 17.30
N GLY A 116 11.33 1.70 16.00
CA GLY A 116 10.44 2.02 14.87
C GLY A 116 9.90 3.45 14.86
N VAL A 117 10.35 4.34 15.77
CA VAL A 117 9.76 5.66 16.03
C VAL A 117 10.79 6.69 16.44
N GLY A 118 10.40 7.95 16.45
CA GLY A 118 11.18 9.05 17.02
C GLY A 118 11.47 8.82 18.49
N SER A 119 12.57 9.41 18.95
CA SER A 119 13.16 9.10 20.25
C SER A 119 12.91 10.14 21.31
N TYR A 120 12.26 11.26 20.93
CA TYR A 120 12.10 12.39 21.82
C TYR A 120 10.73 12.46 22.47
N SER A 121 10.74 12.98 23.68
CA SER A 121 9.54 13.37 24.41
C SER A 121 9.53 14.89 24.51
N VAL A 122 8.50 15.48 23.94
CA VAL A 122 8.28 16.91 23.91
C VAL A 122 7.23 17.27 24.93
N LYS A 123 7.50 18.30 25.74
CA LYS A 123 6.59 18.71 26.81
C LYS A 123 6.31 20.22 26.74
N TYR A 124 5.05 20.54 26.90
CA TYR A 124 4.60 21.92 27.16
C TYR A 124 3.60 21.90 28.30
N GLN A 125 3.94 22.55 29.41
CA GLN A 125 3.17 22.48 30.65
C GLN A 125 2.90 21.01 31.06
N ASP A 126 1.63 20.62 31.22
CA ASP A 126 1.21 19.27 31.58
C ASP A 126 1.04 18.34 30.37
N ARG A 127 1.17 18.87 29.15
CA ARG A 127 1.00 18.11 27.90
C ARG A 127 2.31 17.51 27.43
N LYS A 128 2.23 16.29 26.87
CA LYS A 128 3.43 15.54 26.45
C LYS A 128 3.15 14.75 25.19
N VAL A 129 3.90 15.04 24.15
CA VAL A 129 3.97 14.24 22.91
C VAL A 129 5.16 13.30 22.99
N LYS A 130 4.94 12.01 22.75
CA LYS A 130 5.99 10.98 22.73
C LYS A 130 6.34 10.59 21.30
N ASN A 131 7.50 9.96 21.13
CA ASN A 131 7.96 9.44 19.85
C ASN A 131 8.12 10.51 18.77
N THR A 132 8.49 11.73 19.16
CA THR A 132 8.72 12.84 18.24
C THR A 132 10.07 12.70 17.57
N ILE A 133 10.10 12.87 16.26
CA ILE A 133 11.33 12.88 15.45
C ILE A 133 11.90 14.31 15.47
N LEU A 134 13.15 14.43 15.90
CA LEU A 134 13.89 15.69 15.83
C LEU A 134 14.74 15.70 14.55
N GLU A 135 14.60 16.74 13.74
CA GLU A 135 15.27 16.85 12.45
C GLU A 135 15.98 18.20 12.32
N GLY A 136 17.30 18.16 12.24
CA GLY A 136 18.11 19.33 11.90
C GLY A 136 18.14 19.51 10.39
N ALA A 137 17.82 20.69 9.88
CA ALA A 137 17.83 21.00 8.45
C ALA A 137 18.42 22.39 8.19
N THR A 138 18.82 22.67 6.94
CA THR A 138 19.22 24.01 6.53
C THR A 138 18.00 24.88 6.23
N SER A 139 18.19 26.19 6.19
CA SER A 139 17.14 27.17 5.86
C SER A 139 16.46 26.88 4.52
N GLN A 140 17.20 26.35 3.55
CA GLN A 140 16.72 26.01 2.20
C GLN A 140 15.79 24.77 2.15
N ALA A 141 15.62 24.05 3.25
CA ALA A 141 14.73 22.88 3.27
C ALA A 141 13.29 23.25 2.91
N LYS A 142 12.83 24.44 3.30
CA LYS A 142 11.53 24.97 2.91
C LYS A 142 11.36 25.03 1.39
N ASP A 143 12.37 25.55 0.69
CA ASP A 143 12.31 25.74 -0.77
C ASP A 143 12.52 24.43 -1.56
N VAL A 144 13.31 23.50 -1.01
CA VAL A 144 13.53 22.19 -1.61
C VAL A 144 12.27 21.36 -1.58
N PHE A 145 11.55 21.34 -0.45
CA PHE A 145 10.37 20.50 -0.24
C PHE A 145 9.04 21.25 -0.38
N ASP A 146 9.05 22.50 -0.84
CA ASP A 146 7.85 23.35 -0.94
C ASP A 146 7.01 23.33 0.36
N LEU A 147 7.67 23.46 1.53
CA LEU A 147 7.00 23.41 2.81
C LEU A 147 6.18 24.66 3.06
N HIS A 148 4.88 24.48 3.35
CA HIS A 148 3.97 25.58 3.68
C HIS A 148 3.88 25.76 5.19
N ILE A 149 3.99 27.02 5.63
CA ILE A 149 3.86 27.43 7.03
C ILE A 149 2.47 28.00 7.21
N THR A 150 1.71 27.44 8.16
CA THR A 150 0.36 27.95 8.52
C THR A 150 0.45 29.12 9.46
N GLU A 151 1.39 29.09 10.40
CA GLU A 151 1.60 30.17 11.37
C GLU A 151 3.08 30.41 11.57
N GLY A 152 3.46 31.71 11.70
CA GLY A 152 4.83 32.12 11.99
C GLY A 152 5.75 32.13 10.78
N ARG A 153 7.01 31.72 10.97
CA ARG A 153 8.06 31.78 9.95
C ARG A 153 8.95 30.52 9.98
N TRP A 154 9.64 30.28 8.87
CA TRP A 154 10.77 29.34 8.82
C TRP A 154 12.02 29.95 9.43
N PHE A 155 12.98 29.16 9.92
CA PHE A 155 14.26 29.65 10.38
C PHE A 155 15.14 30.09 9.19
N THR A 156 15.99 31.08 9.46
CA THR A 156 16.90 31.70 8.50
C THR A 156 18.32 31.19 8.68
N ASP A 157 19.22 31.53 7.74
CA ASP A 157 20.66 31.27 7.90
C ASP A 157 21.22 31.92 9.14
N SER A 158 20.73 33.13 9.50
CA SER A 158 21.14 33.83 10.75
C SER A 158 20.73 33.07 12.01
N ASP A 159 19.56 32.38 12.01
CA ASP A 159 19.16 31.52 13.12
C ASP A 159 20.09 30.30 13.24
N ASP A 160 20.51 29.75 12.09
CA ASP A 160 21.45 28.63 12.04
C ASP A 160 22.86 29.01 12.49
N GLU A 161 23.42 30.14 11.99
CA GLU A 161 24.73 30.64 12.37
C GLU A 161 24.84 30.97 13.87
N ARG A 162 23.76 31.50 14.46
CA ARG A 162 23.70 31.80 15.90
C ARG A 162 23.36 30.60 16.79
N HIS A 163 23.18 29.44 16.24
CA HIS A 163 22.73 28.25 16.95
C HIS A 163 21.46 28.52 17.77
N ALA A 164 20.53 29.29 17.17
CA ALA A 164 19.34 29.75 17.88
C ALA A 164 18.48 28.55 18.34
N PRO A 165 18.02 28.53 19.61
CA PRO A 165 17.17 27.48 20.14
C PRO A 165 15.71 27.67 19.67
N VAL A 166 15.51 27.71 18.36
CA VAL A 166 14.21 27.89 17.72
C VAL A 166 13.78 26.62 17.00
N ILE A 167 12.47 26.40 16.97
CA ILE A 167 11.90 25.18 16.36
C ILE A 167 10.64 25.48 15.57
N ILE A 168 10.34 24.58 14.64
CA ILE A 168 9.10 24.55 13.87
C ILE A 168 8.42 23.23 14.15
N LEU A 169 7.16 23.29 14.52
CA LEU A 169 6.33 22.13 14.79
C LEU A 169 5.63 21.67 13.50
N CYS A 170 5.55 20.39 13.27
CA CYS A 170 4.58 19.85 12.33
C CYS A 170 3.17 19.90 12.94
N HIS A 171 2.15 19.89 12.09
CA HIS A 171 0.76 20.13 12.45
C HIS A 171 0.27 19.26 13.63
N ASP A 172 0.42 17.94 13.56
CA ASP A 172 -0.10 17.02 14.58
C ASP A 172 0.59 17.23 15.94
N THR A 173 1.89 17.56 15.93
CA THR A 173 2.63 17.91 17.17
C THR A 173 2.12 19.23 17.77
N ALA A 174 1.84 20.21 16.91
CA ALA A 174 1.30 21.50 17.35
C ALA A 174 -0.12 21.35 17.93
N GLU A 175 -1.01 20.62 17.24
CA GLU A 175 -2.38 20.38 17.69
C GLU A 175 -2.44 19.62 19.03
N GLU A 176 -1.52 18.67 19.25
CA GLU A 176 -1.47 17.92 20.52
C GLU A 176 -0.95 18.75 21.71
N LEU A 177 0.06 19.60 21.46
CA LEU A 177 0.62 20.46 22.52
C LEU A 177 -0.23 21.69 22.77
N PHE A 178 -0.85 22.26 21.73
CA PHE A 178 -1.56 23.55 21.74
C PHE A 178 -2.97 23.47 21.13
N PRO A 179 -3.90 22.67 21.67
CA PRO A 179 -5.21 22.46 21.04
C PRO A 179 -6.13 23.69 21.03
N SER A 180 -5.84 24.72 21.80
CA SER A 180 -6.72 25.88 21.97
C SER A 180 -5.99 27.21 21.93
N GLU A 181 -4.70 27.23 21.67
CA GLU A 181 -3.87 28.44 21.66
C GLU A 181 -2.82 28.38 20.55
N SER A 182 -2.35 29.52 20.05
CA SER A 182 -1.26 29.57 19.09
C SER A 182 0.04 29.10 19.75
N PRO A 183 0.80 28.20 19.13
CA PRO A 183 2.09 27.74 19.67
C PRO A 183 3.21 28.78 19.53
N LEU A 184 3.04 29.86 18.75
CA LEU A 184 4.09 30.81 18.46
C LEU A 184 4.58 31.56 19.70
N GLY A 185 5.91 31.65 19.83
CA GLY A 185 6.58 32.35 20.93
C GLY A 185 6.62 31.57 22.25
N HIS A 186 5.93 30.42 22.33
CA HIS A 186 5.99 29.58 23.51
C HIS A 186 7.28 28.77 23.55
N GLU A 187 7.77 28.52 24.76
CA GLU A 187 8.91 27.64 24.99
C GLU A 187 8.44 26.22 25.29
N ILE A 188 8.96 25.25 24.57
CA ILE A 188 8.73 23.83 24.80
C ILE A 188 10.00 23.14 25.26
N ASN A 189 9.83 22.14 26.11
CA ASN A 189 10.93 21.34 26.64
C ASN A 189 11.14 20.08 25.83
N ILE A 190 12.34 19.91 25.28
CA ILE A 190 12.78 18.71 24.57
C ILE A 190 13.99 18.16 25.33
N ASP A 191 13.83 17.04 26.02
CA ASP A 191 14.85 16.37 26.83
C ASP A 191 15.62 17.33 27.78
N GLY A 192 14.86 18.20 28.46
CA GLY A 192 15.40 19.12 29.46
C GLY A 192 15.93 20.45 28.90
N ARG A 193 15.88 20.68 27.61
CA ARG A 193 16.26 21.94 26.94
C ARG A 193 15.04 22.68 26.44
N LEU A 194 15.04 24.00 26.55
CA LEU A 194 13.95 24.86 26.10
C LEU A 194 14.21 25.36 24.68
N PHE A 195 13.17 25.32 23.88
CA PHE A 195 13.16 25.80 22.50
C PHE A 195 11.95 26.66 22.26
N THR A 196 12.15 27.80 21.57
CA THR A 196 11.06 28.72 21.21
C THR A 196 10.41 28.27 19.90
N VAL A 197 9.10 28.13 19.89
CA VAL A 197 8.33 27.85 18.67
C VAL A 197 8.23 29.10 17.82
N ILE A 198 8.73 29.06 16.58
CA ILE A 198 8.71 30.18 15.64
C ILE A 198 7.81 29.95 14.43
N GLY A 199 7.33 28.71 14.23
CA GLY A 199 6.45 28.38 13.12
C GLY A 199 5.75 27.03 13.29
N VAL A 200 4.66 26.86 12.53
CA VAL A 200 3.90 25.62 12.40
C VAL A 200 3.73 25.28 10.93
N LEU A 201 4.02 24.05 10.56
CA LEU A 201 3.82 23.56 9.21
C LEU A 201 2.38 23.16 8.96
N GLU A 202 1.98 23.26 7.70
CA GLU A 202 0.76 22.66 7.20
C GLU A 202 0.80 21.13 7.36
N LYS A 203 -0.36 20.50 7.51
CA LYS A 203 -0.48 19.06 7.67
C LYS A 203 0.10 18.32 6.47
N ILE A 204 1.09 17.47 6.71
CA ILE A 204 1.73 16.63 5.70
C ILE A 204 0.85 15.40 5.46
N LYS A 205 0.60 15.07 4.20
CA LYS A 205 -0.15 13.86 3.84
C LYS A 205 0.66 12.61 4.18
N SER A 206 0.01 11.67 4.84
CA SER A 206 0.61 10.41 5.32
C SER A 206 0.49 9.27 4.31
N VAL A 207 1.53 8.42 4.23
CA VAL A 207 1.46 7.13 3.50
C VAL A 207 0.48 6.17 4.15
N PHE A 208 0.44 6.17 5.48
CA PHE A 208 -0.46 5.34 6.26
C PHE A 208 -1.61 6.23 6.76
N GLY A 209 -2.67 6.35 5.96
CA GLY A 209 -3.79 7.25 6.25
C GLY A 209 -4.48 6.98 7.59
N GLY A 210 -5.09 8.03 8.16
CA GLY A 210 -6.08 7.93 9.23
C GLY A 210 -5.57 7.87 10.68
N GLY A 211 -4.27 8.04 10.94
CA GLY A 211 -3.70 8.14 12.29
C GLY A 211 -2.70 9.28 12.41
N LYS A 212 -2.13 9.46 13.60
CA LYS A 212 -0.97 10.32 13.77
C LYS A 212 0.18 9.78 12.93
N ASP A 213 0.54 10.50 11.87
CA ASP A 213 1.67 10.12 11.03
C ASP A 213 2.97 10.31 11.81
N PRO A 214 3.86 9.30 11.83
CA PRO A 214 5.21 9.49 12.33
C PRO A 214 5.94 10.66 11.66
N ASN A 215 5.60 10.97 10.40
CA ASN A 215 6.16 12.11 9.68
C ASN A 215 5.56 13.45 10.11
N ASP A 216 4.36 13.49 10.64
CA ASP A 216 3.71 14.68 11.18
C ASP A 216 3.99 14.88 12.67
N ASN A 217 4.54 13.83 13.34
CA ASN A 217 5.10 13.94 14.68
C ASN A 217 6.60 14.28 14.59
N ARG A 218 6.89 15.42 13.98
CA ARG A 218 8.23 15.90 13.68
C ARG A 218 8.43 17.35 14.15
N ILE A 219 9.67 17.67 14.49
CA ILE A 219 10.10 19.02 14.84
C ILE A 219 11.35 19.34 14.04
N PHE A 220 11.32 20.46 13.35
CA PHE A 220 12.48 20.99 12.63
C PHE A 220 13.20 22.03 13.46
N LEU A 221 14.53 22.01 13.39
CA LEU A 221 15.39 23.02 13.98
C LEU A 221 16.59 23.28 13.08
N PRO A 222 17.29 24.43 13.26
CA PRO A 222 18.50 24.73 12.50
C PRO A 222 19.54 23.60 12.63
N LEU A 223 20.21 23.26 11.53
CA LEU A 223 21.16 22.15 11.46
C LEU A 223 22.31 22.28 12.47
N SER A 224 22.81 23.50 12.65
CA SER A 224 23.88 23.80 13.62
C SER A 224 23.43 23.59 15.07
N THR A 225 22.19 24.01 15.39
CA THR A 225 21.57 23.78 16.70
C THR A 225 21.41 22.27 16.95
N PHE A 226 20.94 21.52 15.93
CA PHE A 226 20.86 20.05 16.03
C PHE A 226 22.21 19.40 16.28
N LYS A 227 23.28 19.83 15.56
CA LYS A 227 24.64 19.31 15.77
C LYS A 227 25.19 19.60 17.17
N THR A 228 24.76 20.69 17.79
CA THR A 228 25.12 20.99 19.18
C THR A 228 24.45 20.01 20.16
N LEU A 229 23.27 19.53 19.83
CA LEU A 229 22.56 18.51 20.62
C LEU A 229 23.17 17.12 20.40
N HIS A 230 23.58 16.81 19.16
CA HIS A 230 24.04 15.50 18.69
C HIS A 230 25.32 15.58 17.88
N PRO A 231 26.47 15.92 18.51
CA PRO A 231 27.75 16.02 17.82
C PRO A 231 28.27 14.67 17.28
N GLU A 232 27.76 13.56 17.81
CA GLU A 232 28.06 12.21 17.35
C GLU A 232 27.44 11.85 16.00
N LEU A 233 26.34 12.52 15.60
CA LEU A 233 25.65 12.28 14.36
C LEU A 233 26.30 13.04 13.21
N LYS A 234 26.94 12.29 12.31
CA LYS A 234 27.67 12.85 11.15
C LYS A 234 27.07 12.44 9.81
N ASP A 235 25.92 11.79 9.84
CA ASP A 235 25.28 11.24 8.66
C ASP A 235 24.19 12.18 8.13
N HIS A 236 24.53 12.87 7.04
CA HIS A 236 23.60 13.80 6.41
C HIS A 236 22.83 13.09 5.29
N TRP A 237 21.52 13.30 5.28
CA TRP A 237 20.78 13.17 4.06
C TRP A 237 20.88 14.50 3.29
N ILE A 238 20.95 14.42 1.97
CA ILE A 238 21.02 15.58 1.09
C ILE A 238 19.83 15.49 0.15
N SER A 239 19.13 16.61 -0.01
CA SER A 239 18.07 16.72 -1.02
C SER A 239 18.34 17.96 -1.87
N ALA A 240 18.27 17.79 -3.16
CA ALA A 240 18.47 18.83 -4.15
C ALA A 240 17.20 19.01 -4.98
N LYS A 241 16.81 20.24 -5.27
CA LYS A 241 15.72 20.56 -6.18
C LYS A 241 16.30 20.92 -7.52
N ALA A 242 15.93 20.20 -8.57
CA ALA A 242 16.34 20.53 -9.93
C ALA A 242 15.66 21.84 -10.40
N THR A 243 16.28 22.51 -11.38
CA THR A 243 15.75 23.75 -11.97
C THR A 243 14.40 23.55 -12.64
N SER A 244 14.20 22.42 -13.27
CA SER A 244 12.94 21.97 -13.87
C SER A 244 12.79 20.46 -13.75
N HIS A 245 11.61 19.92 -14.05
CA HIS A 245 11.40 18.48 -14.12
C HIS A 245 12.24 17.82 -15.25
N ASP A 246 12.39 18.51 -16.38
CA ASP A 246 13.16 18.01 -17.54
C ASP A 246 14.67 17.98 -17.27
N ASP A 247 15.15 18.76 -16.29
CA ASP A 247 16.55 18.79 -15.90
C ASP A 247 16.91 17.75 -14.82
N VAL A 248 15.92 17.05 -14.26
CA VAL A 248 16.16 16.03 -13.24
C VAL A 248 17.18 14.96 -13.68
N PRO A 249 17.12 14.38 -14.89
CA PRO A 249 18.13 13.41 -15.33
C PRO A 249 19.54 14.00 -15.38
N LYS A 250 19.69 15.24 -15.87
CA LYS A 250 20.99 15.93 -15.94
C LYS A 250 21.54 16.21 -14.54
N ALA A 251 20.69 16.71 -13.65
CA ALA A 251 21.05 16.98 -12.26
C ALA A 251 21.49 15.69 -11.53
N ILE A 252 20.83 14.55 -11.77
CA ILE A 252 21.22 13.25 -11.22
C ILE A 252 22.62 12.87 -11.69
N ASP A 253 22.92 13.00 -13.00
CA ASP A 253 24.21 12.65 -13.55
C ASP A 253 25.32 13.57 -13.01
N GLU A 254 25.06 14.87 -12.92
CA GLU A 254 25.98 15.85 -12.34
C GLU A 254 26.27 15.55 -10.85
N ILE A 255 25.23 15.28 -10.06
CA ILE A 255 25.36 14.92 -8.65
C ILE A 255 26.17 13.63 -8.50
N ARG A 256 25.87 12.62 -9.32
CA ARG A 256 26.59 11.33 -9.30
C ARG A 256 28.06 11.52 -9.63
N GLU A 257 28.36 12.23 -10.70
CA GLU A 257 29.74 12.52 -11.10
C GLU A 257 30.51 13.31 -10.02
N LEU A 258 29.89 14.35 -9.46
CA LEU A 258 30.46 15.14 -8.39
C LEU A 258 30.79 14.29 -7.17
N LEU A 259 29.82 13.47 -6.70
CA LEU A 259 30.01 12.60 -5.55
C LEU A 259 31.07 11.52 -5.82
N ARG A 260 31.11 10.90 -7.01
CA ARG A 260 32.16 9.96 -7.39
C ARG A 260 33.54 10.59 -7.31
N ARG A 261 33.72 11.81 -7.82
CA ARG A 261 34.99 12.56 -7.74
C ARG A 261 35.38 12.86 -6.30
N ARG A 262 34.47 13.40 -5.50
CA ARG A 262 34.72 13.76 -4.09
C ARG A 262 35.01 12.55 -3.21
N ARG A 263 34.41 11.42 -3.50
CA ARG A 263 34.60 10.15 -2.78
C ARG A 263 35.73 9.30 -3.37
N LYS A 264 36.39 9.76 -4.43
CA LYS A 264 37.48 9.08 -5.13
C LYS A 264 37.14 7.66 -5.57
N ILE A 265 35.93 7.46 -6.11
CA ILE A 265 35.48 6.15 -6.60
C ILE A 265 36.09 5.90 -7.97
N PRO A 266 36.81 4.79 -8.17
CA PRO A 266 37.32 4.42 -9.48
C PRO A 266 36.22 4.21 -10.51
N PRO A 267 36.47 4.44 -11.82
CA PRO A 267 35.45 4.26 -12.86
C PRO A 267 34.85 2.87 -12.92
N ASP A 268 35.64 1.84 -12.61
CA ASP A 268 35.29 0.42 -12.61
C ASP A 268 34.54 -0.06 -11.35
N LYS A 269 34.42 0.79 -10.33
CA LYS A 269 33.76 0.44 -9.07
C LYS A 269 32.32 0.96 -9.04
N PRO A 270 31.38 0.20 -8.46
CA PRO A 270 30.02 0.68 -8.23
C PRO A 270 29.99 1.86 -7.25
N ASP A 271 28.92 2.63 -7.28
CA ASP A 271 28.71 3.75 -6.35
C ASP A 271 28.57 3.22 -4.90
N ASN A 272 29.20 3.93 -3.96
CA ASN A 272 29.06 3.68 -2.53
C ASN A 272 28.10 4.69 -1.86
N PHE A 273 27.19 5.23 -2.64
CA PHE A 273 26.08 6.12 -2.29
C PHE A 273 24.93 5.88 -3.27
N SER A 274 23.77 6.38 -2.95
CA SER A 274 22.59 6.31 -3.82
C SER A 274 22.12 7.73 -4.16
N VAL A 275 21.71 7.93 -5.41
CA VAL A 275 21.02 9.12 -5.89
C VAL A 275 19.70 8.64 -6.49
N PHE A 276 18.59 9.10 -5.95
CA PHE A 276 17.25 8.67 -6.34
C PHE A 276 16.23 9.81 -6.27
N THR A 277 15.11 9.64 -6.94
CA THR A 277 14.01 10.60 -6.98
C THR A 277 12.77 10.06 -6.29
N SER A 278 11.75 10.90 -6.15
CA SER A 278 10.43 10.47 -5.71
C SER A 278 9.85 9.36 -6.61
N ASP A 279 10.10 9.43 -7.93
CA ASP A 279 9.65 8.39 -8.88
C ASP A 279 10.34 7.04 -8.61
N SER A 280 11.63 7.06 -8.29
CA SER A 280 12.37 5.85 -7.90
C SER A 280 11.77 5.18 -6.66
N ILE A 281 11.22 5.96 -5.72
CA ILE A 281 10.49 5.43 -4.55
C ILE A 281 9.22 4.70 -5.01
N SER A 282 8.48 5.28 -5.95
CA SER A 282 7.30 4.67 -6.55
C SER A 282 7.63 3.36 -7.28
N ASP A 283 8.74 3.31 -8.02
CA ASP A 283 9.17 2.11 -8.73
C ASP A 283 9.51 0.97 -7.78
N VAL A 284 10.27 1.24 -6.72
CA VAL A 284 10.60 0.25 -5.69
C VAL A 284 9.32 -0.20 -4.97
N TRP A 285 8.42 0.73 -4.67
CA TRP A 285 7.12 0.41 -4.07
C TRP A 285 6.31 -0.51 -4.98
N ASN A 286 6.17 -0.20 -6.27
CA ASN A 286 5.45 -1.02 -7.25
C ASN A 286 6.05 -2.42 -7.37
N GLN A 287 7.37 -2.55 -7.31
CA GLN A 287 8.06 -3.84 -7.37
C GLN A 287 7.77 -4.68 -6.11
N LEU A 288 7.84 -4.07 -4.91
CA LEU A 288 7.54 -4.75 -3.64
C LEU A 288 6.08 -5.17 -3.57
N THR A 289 5.16 -4.26 -3.89
CA THR A 289 3.73 -4.55 -3.85
C THR A 289 3.32 -5.54 -4.92
N GLY A 290 3.92 -5.48 -6.12
CA GLY A 290 3.71 -6.46 -7.17
C GLY A 290 4.02 -7.88 -6.73
N ALA A 291 5.16 -8.11 -6.07
CA ALA A 291 5.54 -9.41 -5.53
C ALA A 291 4.56 -9.90 -4.44
N LEU A 292 4.13 -8.99 -3.55
CA LEU A 292 3.12 -9.32 -2.53
C LEU A 292 1.79 -9.69 -3.17
N PHE A 293 1.31 -8.93 -4.16
CA PHE A 293 0.08 -9.24 -4.87
C PHE A 293 0.11 -10.62 -5.54
N VAL A 294 1.20 -10.97 -6.22
CA VAL A 294 1.37 -12.30 -6.82
C VAL A 294 1.24 -13.40 -5.76
N GLY A 295 1.90 -13.26 -4.63
CA GLY A 295 1.78 -14.22 -3.52
C GLY A 295 0.36 -14.35 -2.98
N MET A 296 -0.32 -13.22 -2.80
CA MET A 296 -1.70 -13.19 -2.28
C MET A 296 -2.71 -13.75 -3.27
N PHE A 297 -2.54 -13.48 -4.58
CA PHE A 297 -3.35 -14.12 -5.63
C PHE A 297 -3.12 -15.63 -5.68
N ALA A 298 -1.91 -16.12 -5.48
CA ALA A 298 -1.64 -17.55 -5.41
C ALA A 298 -2.42 -18.21 -4.26
N VAL A 299 -2.40 -17.60 -3.06
CA VAL A 299 -3.16 -18.10 -1.91
C VAL A 299 -4.67 -18.05 -2.15
N SER A 300 -5.19 -16.94 -2.70
CA SER A 300 -6.62 -16.81 -3.03
C SER A 300 -7.06 -17.82 -4.09
N SER A 301 -6.20 -18.11 -5.07
CA SER A 301 -6.47 -19.12 -6.11
C SER A 301 -6.62 -20.51 -5.52
N VAL A 302 -5.87 -20.86 -4.48
CA VAL A 302 -6.03 -22.15 -3.78
C VAL A 302 -7.45 -22.27 -3.19
N GLY A 303 -7.94 -21.21 -2.54
CA GLY A 303 -9.31 -21.18 -2.01
C GLY A 303 -10.37 -21.36 -3.10
N LEU A 304 -10.20 -20.68 -4.23
CA LEU A 304 -11.09 -20.80 -5.38
C LEU A 304 -11.04 -22.19 -6.03
N ILE A 305 -9.86 -22.80 -6.13
CA ILE A 305 -9.71 -24.16 -6.67
C ILE A 305 -10.38 -25.18 -5.75
N VAL A 306 -10.17 -25.10 -4.45
CA VAL A 306 -10.81 -25.98 -3.46
C VAL A 306 -12.33 -25.83 -3.52
N GLY A 307 -12.83 -24.58 -3.59
CA GLY A 307 -14.24 -24.31 -3.81
C GLY A 307 -14.76 -24.90 -5.14
N GLY A 308 -13.99 -24.77 -6.23
CA GLY A 308 -14.31 -25.33 -7.54
C GLY A 308 -14.40 -26.86 -7.55
N VAL A 309 -13.45 -27.55 -6.92
CA VAL A 309 -13.52 -29.02 -6.75
C VAL A 309 -14.75 -29.41 -5.95
N GLY A 310 -15.11 -28.64 -4.93
CA GLY A 310 -16.33 -28.83 -4.19
C GLY A 310 -17.59 -28.68 -5.07
N VAL A 311 -17.64 -27.63 -5.93
CA VAL A 311 -18.75 -27.44 -6.90
C VAL A 311 -18.83 -28.63 -7.85
N MET A 312 -17.71 -29.09 -8.40
CA MET A 312 -17.68 -30.28 -9.26
C MET A 312 -18.27 -31.50 -8.56
N ASN A 313 -17.90 -31.73 -7.30
CA ASN A 313 -18.43 -32.87 -6.53
C ASN A 313 -19.93 -32.73 -6.26
N ILE A 314 -20.44 -31.57 -5.93
CA ILE A 314 -21.89 -31.33 -5.77
C ILE A 314 -22.63 -31.57 -7.06
N MET A 315 -22.12 -31.08 -8.18
CA MET A 315 -22.74 -31.21 -9.48
C MET A 315 -22.74 -32.68 -9.93
N LEU A 316 -21.67 -33.46 -9.65
CA LEU A 316 -21.65 -34.90 -9.95
C LEU A 316 -22.71 -35.67 -9.17
N VAL A 317 -22.89 -35.36 -7.88
CA VAL A 317 -23.95 -35.96 -7.07
C VAL A 317 -25.34 -35.53 -7.59
N SER A 318 -25.55 -34.25 -7.90
CA SER A 318 -26.80 -33.74 -8.47
C SER A 318 -27.17 -34.43 -9.79
N VAL A 319 -26.17 -34.68 -10.65
CA VAL A 319 -26.38 -35.44 -11.91
C VAL A 319 -26.81 -36.89 -11.61
N THR A 320 -26.22 -37.56 -10.63
CA THR A 320 -26.61 -38.93 -10.28
C THR A 320 -28.02 -38.99 -9.66
N GLU A 321 -28.36 -38.07 -8.78
CA GLU A 321 -29.70 -37.99 -8.16
C GLU A 321 -30.78 -37.66 -9.18
N ARG A 322 -30.48 -36.94 -10.28
CA ARG A 322 -31.41 -36.54 -11.33
C ARG A 322 -31.27 -37.36 -12.61
N THR A 323 -30.60 -38.52 -12.56
CA THR A 323 -30.34 -39.35 -13.74
C THR A 323 -31.61 -39.68 -14.51
N ARG A 324 -32.70 -40.10 -13.82
CA ARG A 324 -33.99 -40.44 -14.42
C ARG A 324 -34.66 -39.22 -15.08
N GLU A 325 -34.61 -38.04 -14.46
CA GLU A 325 -35.15 -36.80 -15.01
C GLU A 325 -34.43 -36.41 -16.30
N ILE A 326 -33.08 -36.52 -16.33
CA ILE A 326 -32.26 -36.27 -17.51
C ILE A 326 -32.62 -37.28 -18.63
N GLY A 327 -32.84 -38.52 -18.27
CA GLY A 327 -33.29 -39.58 -19.19
C GLY A 327 -34.63 -39.26 -19.84
N VAL A 328 -35.61 -38.79 -19.05
CA VAL A 328 -36.95 -38.37 -19.57
C VAL A 328 -36.77 -37.19 -20.53
N ARG A 329 -36.04 -36.13 -20.16
CA ARG A 329 -35.83 -34.97 -21.04
C ARG A 329 -35.20 -35.39 -22.39
N LYS A 330 -34.25 -36.31 -22.38
CA LYS A 330 -33.64 -36.81 -23.59
C LYS A 330 -34.58 -37.70 -24.43
N ALA A 331 -35.41 -38.48 -23.77
CA ALA A 331 -36.41 -39.33 -24.46
C ALA A 331 -37.49 -38.50 -25.20
N ILE A 332 -37.84 -37.30 -24.66
CA ILE A 332 -38.75 -36.35 -25.30
C ILE A 332 -38.05 -35.40 -26.29
N GLY A 333 -36.73 -35.57 -26.55
CA GLY A 333 -36.01 -34.89 -27.64
C GLY A 333 -35.08 -33.77 -27.24
N ALA A 334 -34.74 -33.58 -25.96
CA ALA A 334 -33.72 -32.57 -25.55
C ALA A 334 -32.36 -32.90 -26.15
N ARG A 335 -31.72 -31.90 -26.72
CA ARG A 335 -30.39 -32.01 -27.34
C ARG A 335 -29.32 -32.08 -26.24
N LYS A 336 -28.19 -32.76 -26.52
CA LYS A 336 -27.04 -32.82 -25.62
C LYS A 336 -26.57 -31.40 -25.18
N ARG A 337 -26.63 -30.44 -26.12
CA ARG A 337 -26.27 -29.04 -25.86
C ARG A 337 -27.16 -28.37 -24.81
N ASP A 338 -28.44 -28.68 -24.81
CA ASP A 338 -29.40 -28.07 -23.89
C ASP A 338 -29.14 -28.55 -22.46
N ILE A 339 -28.89 -29.85 -22.27
CA ILE A 339 -28.49 -30.44 -20.99
C ILE A 339 -27.14 -29.86 -20.53
N LEU A 340 -26.15 -29.80 -21.43
CA LEU A 340 -24.82 -29.23 -21.10
C LEU A 340 -24.93 -27.77 -20.62
N LEU A 341 -25.66 -26.95 -21.35
CA LEU A 341 -25.87 -25.54 -20.99
C LEU A 341 -26.59 -25.39 -19.65
N GLN A 342 -27.63 -26.18 -19.41
CA GLN A 342 -28.40 -26.14 -18.17
C GLN A 342 -27.51 -26.40 -16.95
N PHE A 343 -26.77 -27.53 -16.92
CA PHE A 343 -25.92 -27.90 -15.80
C PHE A 343 -24.70 -26.98 -15.64
N THR A 344 -24.17 -26.44 -16.76
CA THR A 344 -23.08 -25.46 -16.70
C THR A 344 -23.58 -24.12 -16.11
N LEU A 345 -24.77 -23.66 -16.49
CA LEU A 345 -25.38 -22.47 -15.91
C LEU A 345 -25.72 -22.66 -14.43
N GLU A 346 -26.17 -23.85 -14.02
CA GLU A 346 -26.42 -24.18 -12.61
C GLU A 346 -25.13 -24.04 -11.79
N ALA A 347 -23.99 -24.54 -12.29
CA ALA A 347 -22.68 -24.40 -11.64
C ALA A 347 -22.23 -22.94 -11.56
N ILE A 348 -22.41 -22.16 -12.64
CA ILE A 348 -22.07 -20.73 -12.65
C ILE A 348 -22.95 -19.95 -11.67
N ILE A 349 -24.24 -20.22 -11.58
CA ILE A 349 -25.14 -19.54 -10.64
C ILE A 349 -24.73 -19.86 -9.20
N LEU A 350 -24.41 -21.11 -8.89
CA LEU A 350 -23.95 -21.54 -7.56
C LEU A 350 -22.69 -20.77 -7.13
N THR A 351 -21.70 -20.68 -8.03
CA THR A 351 -20.45 -19.96 -7.76
C THR A 351 -20.64 -18.45 -7.75
N ALA A 352 -21.54 -17.90 -8.58
CA ALA A 352 -21.87 -16.48 -8.58
C ALA A 352 -22.52 -16.05 -7.26
N VAL A 353 -23.43 -16.86 -6.70
CA VAL A 353 -24.00 -16.63 -5.36
C VAL A 353 -22.89 -16.59 -4.30
N GLY A 354 -21.98 -17.57 -4.31
CA GLY A 354 -20.79 -17.54 -3.46
C GLY A 354 -19.93 -16.30 -3.67
N GLY A 355 -19.74 -15.90 -4.92
CA GLY A 355 -19.02 -14.68 -5.31
C GLY A 355 -19.65 -13.41 -4.75
N VAL A 356 -20.97 -13.26 -4.86
CA VAL A 356 -21.71 -12.11 -4.30
C VAL A 356 -21.57 -12.06 -2.77
N ILE A 357 -21.76 -13.19 -2.09
CA ILE A 357 -21.57 -13.27 -0.62
C ILE A 357 -20.13 -12.93 -0.26
N GLY A 358 -19.14 -13.43 -1.01
CA GLY A 358 -17.73 -13.12 -0.83
C GLY A 358 -17.42 -11.64 -1.01
N ILE A 359 -18.00 -10.98 -2.01
CA ILE A 359 -17.87 -9.53 -2.22
C ILE A 359 -18.47 -8.76 -1.04
N LEU A 360 -19.65 -9.13 -0.56
CA LEU A 360 -20.28 -8.48 0.59
C LEU A 360 -19.44 -8.63 1.86
N LEU A 361 -18.93 -9.82 2.14
CA LEU A 361 -18.03 -10.05 3.27
C LEU A 361 -16.72 -9.29 3.12
N GLY A 362 -16.12 -9.29 1.93
CA GLY A 362 -14.92 -8.50 1.63
C GLY A 362 -15.18 -6.99 1.82
N ALA A 363 -16.32 -6.48 1.38
CA ALA A 363 -16.71 -5.08 1.58
C ALA A 363 -16.87 -4.73 3.07
N ILE A 364 -17.46 -5.63 3.87
CA ILE A 364 -17.57 -5.46 5.33
C ILE A 364 -16.17 -5.41 5.95
N VAL A 365 -15.26 -6.31 5.56
CA VAL A 365 -13.87 -6.32 6.05
C VAL A 365 -13.18 -5.02 5.69
N VAL A 366 -13.28 -4.55 4.44
CA VAL A 366 -12.70 -3.27 3.97
C VAL A 366 -13.24 -2.07 4.73
N TRP A 367 -14.51 -2.11 5.15
CA TRP A 367 -15.13 -1.05 5.95
C TRP A 367 -14.67 -1.07 7.43
N ILE A 368 -14.45 -2.27 7.99
CA ILE A 368 -14.05 -2.46 9.39
C ILE A 368 -12.57 -2.15 9.59
N ILE A 369 -11.69 -2.48 8.62
CA ILE A 369 -10.22 -2.32 8.76
C ILE A 369 -9.82 -0.90 9.17
N PRO A 370 -10.23 0.19 8.50
CA PRO A 370 -9.86 1.54 8.91
C PRO A 370 -10.42 1.96 10.26
N ALA A 371 -11.54 1.37 10.70
CA ALA A 371 -12.13 1.63 12.01
C ALA A 371 -11.32 1.01 13.16
N LEU A 372 -10.74 -0.18 12.95
CA LEU A 372 -9.90 -0.88 13.93
C LEU A 372 -8.44 -0.47 13.86
N TRP A 373 -7.94 -0.25 12.65
CA TRP A 373 -6.56 0.15 12.34
C TRP A 373 -6.55 1.36 11.41
N PRO A 374 -6.69 2.59 11.96
CA PRO A 374 -6.71 3.83 11.15
C PRO A 374 -5.47 4.02 10.26
N SER A 375 -4.35 3.38 10.62
CA SER A 375 -3.10 3.38 9.83
C SER A 375 -3.13 2.51 8.58
N LEU A 376 -4.16 1.65 8.40
CA LEU A 376 -4.28 0.79 7.22
C LEU A 376 -5.36 1.36 6.30
N PRO A 377 -4.99 2.08 5.24
CA PRO A 377 -5.96 2.56 4.26
C PRO A 377 -6.50 1.39 3.46
N ALA A 378 -7.81 1.30 3.34
CA ALA A 378 -8.45 0.31 2.49
C ALA A 378 -9.46 1.00 1.58
N ARG A 379 -9.25 0.90 0.26
CA ARG A 379 -10.11 1.53 -0.75
C ARG A 379 -10.60 0.48 -1.73
N MET A 380 -11.92 0.25 -1.74
CA MET A 380 -12.53 -0.70 -2.65
C MET A 380 -12.49 -0.16 -4.10
N SER A 381 -12.08 -1.00 -5.04
CA SER A 381 -12.04 -0.68 -6.45
C SER A 381 -13.06 -1.49 -7.23
N MET A 382 -13.85 -0.83 -8.06
CA MET A 382 -14.85 -1.49 -8.93
C MET A 382 -14.19 -2.51 -9.87
N PHE A 383 -12.97 -2.25 -10.33
CA PHE A 383 -12.23 -3.20 -11.15
C PHE A 383 -12.04 -4.55 -10.44
N TRP A 384 -11.59 -4.51 -9.17
CA TRP A 384 -11.36 -5.73 -8.38
C TRP A 384 -12.65 -6.45 -8.00
N VAL A 385 -13.75 -5.72 -7.81
CA VAL A 385 -15.08 -6.30 -7.58
C VAL A 385 -15.52 -7.10 -8.81
N VAL A 386 -15.44 -6.49 -9.99
CA VAL A 386 -15.78 -7.17 -11.25
C VAL A 386 -14.86 -8.36 -11.53
N PHE A 387 -13.56 -8.19 -11.30
CA PHE A 387 -12.57 -9.26 -11.48
C PHE A 387 -12.82 -10.44 -10.55
N ALA A 388 -13.10 -10.19 -9.27
CA ALA A 388 -13.39 -11.23 -8.28
C ALA A 388 -14.69 -11.99 -8.62
N PHE A 389 -15.74 -11.26 -9.05
CA PHE A 389 -16.98 -11.88 -9.50
C PHE A 389 -16.78 -12.73 -10.77
N ALA A 390 -16.06 -12.18 -11.76
CA ALA A 390 -15.75 -12.91 -12.99
C ALA A 390 -14.88 -14.15 -12.70
N SER A 391 -13.97 -14.09 -11.75
CA SER A 391 -13.16 -15.23 -11.31
C SER A 391 -14.03 -16.31 -10.68
N ALA A 392 -14.97 -15.95 -9.81
CA ALA A 392 -15.92 -16.90 -9.22
C ALA A 392 -16.81 -17.57 -10.28
N ALA A 393 -17.34 -16.80 -11.22
CA ALA A 393 -18.12 -17.33 -12.34
C ALA A 393 -17.27 -18.23 -13.25
N GLY A 394 -16.01 -17.85 -13.49
CA GLY A 394 -15.03 -18.65 -14.24
C GLY A 394 -14.72 -20.00 -13.60
N VAL A 395 -14.61 -20.03 -12.27
CA VAL A 395 -14.46 -21.28 -11.50
C VAL A 395 -15.69 -22.17 -11.70
N GLY A 396 -16.92 -21.60 -11.62
CA GLY A 396 -18.14 -22.33 -11.90
C GLY A 396 -18.19 -22.93 -13.32
N LEU A 397 -17.74 -22.16 -14.30
CA LEU A 397 -17.63 -22.63 -15.67
C LEU A 397 -16.65 -23.78 -15.80
N VAL A 398 -15.41 -23.62 -15.34
CA VAL A 398 -14.33 -24.62 -15.50
C VAL A 398 -14.68 -25.94 -14.79
N PHE A 399 -15.10 -25.86 -13.53
CA PHE A 399 -15.40 -27.04 -12.73
C PHE A 399 -16.79 -27.61 -13.00
N GLY A 400 -17.72 -26.84 -13.58
CA GLY A 400 -19.06 -27.26 -13.97
C GLY A 400 -19.13 -27.99 -15.31
N ILE A 401 -18.18 -27.74 -16.23
CA ILE A 401 -18.18 -28.36 -17.56
C ILE A 401 -18.13 -29.89 -17.49
N TYR A 402 -17.26 -30.47 -16.66
CA TYR A 402 -17.10 -31.92 -16.58
C TYR A 402 -18.38 -32.63 -16.11
N PRO A 403 -19.03 -32.26 -14.99
CA PRO A 403 -20.34 -32.82 -14.61
C PRO A 403 -21.43 -32.62 -15.67
N ALA A 404 -21.50 -31.42 -16.25
CA ALA A 404 -22.46 -31.11 -17.30
C ALA A 404 -22.26 -31.98 -18.55
N TRP A 405 -21.02 -32.22 -18.97
CA TRP A 405 -20.69 -33.11 -20.07
C TRP A 405 -21.10 -34.55 -19.75
N LYS A 406 -20.88 -35.04 -18.52
CA LYS A 406 -21.28 -36.35 -18.07
C LYS A 406 -22.81 -36.51 -18.15
N ALA A 407 -23.56 -35.53 -17.65
CA ALA A 407 -25.03 -35.50 -17.76
C ALA A 407 -25.51 -35.50 -19.22
N ALA A 408 -24.87 -34.69 -20.08
CA ALA A 408 -25.22 -34.59 -21.50
C ALA A 408 -24.95 -35.91 -22.28
N ASN A 409 -24.08 -36.77 -21.81
CA ASN A 409 -23.76 -38.06 -22.47
C ASN A 409 -24.44 -39.27 -21.85
N LEU A 410 -25.30 -39.15 -20.83
CA LEU A 410 -26.11 -40.26 -20.31
C LEU A 410 -26.96 -40.91 -21.41
N ASP A 411 -27.01 -42.25 -21.46
CA ASP A 411 -27.92 -42.97 -22.33
C ASP A 411 -29.33 -42.89 -21.78
N PRO A 412 -30.33 -42.43 -22.56
CA PRO A 412 -31.72 -42.32 -22.09
C PRO A 412 -32.32 -43.65 -21.67
N ILE A 413 -31.93 -44.78 -22.30
CA ILE A 413 -32.44 -46.09 -21.97
C ILE A 413 -31.89 -46.55 -20.61
N GLU A 414 -30.59 -46.41 -20.40
CA GLU A 414 -29.95 -46.73 -19.11
C GLU A 414 -30.44 -45.82 -17.98
N ALA A 415 -30.60 -44.52 -18.27
CA ALA A 415 -31.07 -43.52 -17.31
C ALA A 415 -32.51 -43.79 -16.81
N LEU A 416 -33.37 -44.33 -17.65
CA LEU A 416 -34.76 -44.71 -17.30
C LEU A 416 -34.85 -46.04 -16.52
N ARG A 417 -33.80 -46.89 -16.61
CA ARG A 417 -33.70 -48.15 -15.85
C ARG A 417 -33.07 -48.00 -14.45
N TYR A 418 -32.55 -46.79 -14.16
CA TYR A 418 -31.93 -46.49 -12.88
C TYR A 418 -33.02 -46.36 -11.81
N GLU A 419 -33.03 -47.28 -10.82
CA GLU A 419 -33.89 -47.22 -9.62
C GLU A 419 -33.31 -46.30 -8.54
#